data_7f40b5280d0d79b67c6fa7318c04fee6
#
_entry.id   7f40b5280d0d79b67c6fa7318c04fee6
#
_cell.length_a   1.000
_cell.length_b   1.000
_cell.length_c   1.000
_cell.angle_alpha   90.00
_cell.angle_beta   90.00
_cell.angle_gamma   90.00
#
_symmetry.space_group_name_H-M   'P 1'
#
loop_
_entity.id
_entity.type
_entity.pdbx_description
1 polymer ?
#
loop_
_entity_poly.entity_id
_entity_poly.type
_entity_poly.pdbx_seq_one_letter_code
_entity_poly.pdbx_strand_id
1 'polypeptide(L)'
;MSFVRNLAVGCAIWLVSCASGLAAKDKDAPATTSGLPVPRYVSLKSDHVNVRAGPTKDQDVTWIYTRSGLPVEITAEFENWRRVRDSEGAEGWVYHSLLSGRRTAVVTMKKKDDLAPIYDRADASSSVAAKLQAGVVATVKRCNDGWCRIAGNGFDGWIEQQRLWGVYADEKVN
;
A
#
# COMPACT_ATOMS: atom_id res chain seq x y z
N MET A 1 77.14 29.60 6.61
CA MET A 1 76.72 28.48 5.78
C MET A 1 75.38 27.97 6.34
N SER A 2 74.29 28.41 5.78
CA SER A 2 72.94 27.99 6.20
C SER A 2 72.18 27.56 4.96
N PHE A 3 71.81 26.30 4.93
CA PHE A 3 70.97 25.69 3.89
C PHE A 3 69.49 25.91 4.25
N VAL A 4 68.77 26.63 3.40
CA VAL A 4 67.33 26.76 3.47
C VAL A 4 66.73 25.72 2.57
N ARG A 5 65.98 24.74 3.15
CA ARG A 5 65.17 23.75 2.40
C ARG A 5 63.75 24.27 2.26
N ASN A 6 63.34 24.55 1.04
CA ASN A 6 61.96 24.83 0.67
C ASN A 6 61.12 23.56 0.69
N LEU A 7 60.08 23.49 1.54
CA LEU A 7 59.01 22.52 1.46
C LEU A 7 57.90 23.05 0.56
N ALA A 8 57.72 22.40 -0.57
CA ALA A 8 56.55 22.62 -1.43
C ALA A 8 55.37 21.78 -0.87
N VAL A 9 54.35 22.49 -0.42
CA VAL A 9 53.04 21.88 0.01
C VAL A 9 52.18 21.69 -1.24
N GLY A 10 52.04 20.42 -1.69
CA GLY A 10 51.15 20.05 -2.77
C GLY A 10 49.70 19.93 -2.26
N CYS A 11 48.86 20.81 -2.76
CA CYS A 11 47.43 20.80 -2.49
C CYS A 11 46.73 19.79 -3.40
N ALA A 12 46.40 18.61 -2.89
CA ALA A 12 45.63 17.60 -3.63
C ALA A 12 44.14 17.96 -3.58
N ILE A 13 43.63 18.40 -4.70
CA ILE A 13 42.15 18.67 -4.87
C ILE A 13 41.47 17.32 -5.12
N TRP A 14 40.70 16.82 -4.16
CA TRP A 14 39.86 15.65 -4.32
C TRP A 14 38.56 16.10 -5.02
N LEU A 15 38.42 15.74 -6.30
CA LEU A 15 37.15 15.86 -7.03
C LEU A 15 36.20 14.76 -6.53
N VAL A 16 35.21 15.15 -5.72
CA VAL A 16 34.09 14.27 -5.35
C VAL A 16 33.15 14.21 -6.56
N SER A 17 33.21 13.10 -7.30
CA SER A 17 32.27 12.80 -8.38
C SER A 17 30.95 12.35 -7.76
N CYS A 18 29.93 13.25 -7.77
CA CYS A 18 28.54 12.88 -7.47
C CYS A 18 28.00 12.03 -8.62
N ALA A 19 28.05 10.70 -8.46
CA ALA A 19 27.32 9.79 -9.33
C ALA A 19 25.83 9.90 -8.99
N SER A 20 25.06 10.57 -9.87
CA SER A 20 23.60 10.56 -9.86
C SER A 20 23.14 9.15 -10.20
N GLY A 21 22.83 8.37 -9.17
CA GLY A 21 22.21 7.05 -9.33
C GLY A 21 20.82 7.20 -9.96
N LEU A 22 20.72 6.98 -11.27
CA LEU A 22 19.45 6.68 -11.91
C LEU A 22 18.94 5.37 -11.33
N ALA A 23 17.85 5.42 -10.56
CA ALA A 23 17.15 4.24 -10.09
C ALA A 23 16.72 3.43 -11.33
N ALA A 24 17.43 2.35 -11.60
CA ALA A 24 17.06 1.37 -12.60
C ALA A 24 15.71 0.76 -12.18
N LYS A 25 14.70 0.92 -13.02
CA LYS A 25 13.43 0.23 -12.89
C LYS A 25 13.74 -1.26 -13.06
N ASP A 26 13.62 -2.03 -11.97
CA ASP A 26 13.85 -3.48 -11.96
C ASP A 26 13.00 -4.13 -13.08
N LYS A 27 13.68 -4.53 -14.15
CA LYS A 27 13.08 -5.28 -15.27
C LYS A 27 12.94 -6.78 -14.97
N ASP A 28 13.38 -7.21 -13.79
CA ASP A 28 13.45 -8.61 -13.39
C ASP A 28 12.34 -9.05 -12.43
N ALA A 29 11.24 -8.28 -12.30
CA ALA A 29 10.08 -8.77 -11.60
C ALA A 29 9.53 -9.99 -12.36
N PRO A 30 9.34 -11.15 -11.72
CA PRO A 30 8.83 -12.34 -12.38
C PRO A 30 7.51 -12.02 -13.07
N ALA A 31 7.37 -12.46 -14.32
CA ALA A 31 6.17 -12.25 -15.12
C ALA A 31 4.97 -12.80 -14.35
N THR A 32 4.04 -11.92 -13.96
CA THR A 32 2.83 -12.31 -13.25
C THR A 32 1.84 -12.93 -14.23
N THR A 33 1.10 -13.96 -13.81
CA THR A 33 0.12 -14.65 -14.65
C THR A 33 -0.95 -13.70 -15.19
N SER A 34 -1.27 -12.63 -14.47
CA SER A 34 -2.25 -11.62 -14.91
C SER A 34 -1.65 -10.48 -15.75
N GLY A 35 -0.33 -10.38 -15.86
CA GLY A 35 0.36 -9.24 -16.47
C GLY A 35 0.29 -7.95 -15.63
N LEU A 36 -0.31 -8.00 -14.43
CA LEU A 36 -0.41 -6.85 -13.53
C LEU A 36 0.73 -6.87 -12.51
N PRO A 37 1.16 -5.70 -12.00
CA PRO A 37 2.24 -5.64 -11.01
C PRO A 37 1.87 -6.36 -9.72
N VAL A 38 2.86 -6.93 -9.06
CA VAL A 38 2.82 -7.49 -7.71
C VAL A 38 3.95 -6.82 -6.91
N PRO A 39 3.70 -6.32 -5.69
CA PRO A 39 2.41 -6.36 -4.98
C PRO A 39 1.40 -5.33 -5.50
N ARG A 40 0.12 -5.57 -5.22
CA ARG A 40 -0.96 -4.61 -5.49
C ARG A 40 -2.18 -4.84 -4.61
N TYR A 41 -2.92 -3.77 -4.34
CA TYR A 41 -4.17 -3.86 -3.60
C TYR A 41 -5.37 -4.15 -4.53
N VAL A 42 -6.25 -5.01 -4.04
CA VAL A 42 -7.56 -5.35 -4.60
C VAL A 42 -8.58 -5.47 -3.48
N SER A 43 -9.86 -5.68 -3.78
CA SER A 43 -10.88 -5.93 -2.76
C SER A 43 -11.54 -7.29 -2.94
N LEU A 44 -12.05 -7.85 -1.85
CA LEU A 44 -12.90 -9.04 -1.88
C LEU A 44 -14.22 -8.70 -2.57
N LYS A 45 -14.66 -9.56 -3.50
CA LYS A 45 -15.88 -9.37 -4.27
C LYS A 45 -17.14 -9.82 -3.53
N SER A 46 -17.00 -10.82 -2.64
CA SER A 46 -18.07 -11.48 -1.92
C SER A 46 -17.85 -11.39 -0.41
N ASP A 47 -18.87 -11.64 0.35
CA ASP A 47 -18.89 -11.83 1.80
C ASP A 47 -18.64 -13.28 2.23
N HIS A 48 -18.30 -14.15 1.28
CA HIS A 48 -17.88 -15.52 1.54
C HIS A 48 -16.71 -15.88 0.62
N VAL A 49 -15.48 -15.72 1.13
CA VAL A 49 -14.26 -15.97 0.36
C VAL A 49 -13.36 -16.95 1.11
N ASN A 50 -13.26 -18.17 0.61
CA ASN A 50 -12.35 -19.18 1.13
C ASN A 50 -10.90 -18.80 0.87
N VAL A 51 -10.10 -18.84 1.91
CA VAL A 51 -8.64 -18.71 1.85
C VAL A 51 -8.01 -20.06 2.12
N ARG A 52 -7.09 -20.48 1.26
CA ARG A 52 -6.49 -21.82 1.30
C ARG A 52 -5.01 -21.77 1.63
N ALA A 53 -4.50 -22.88 2.13
CA ALA A 53 -3.07 -23.05 2.44
C ALA A 53 -2.18 -23.02 1.19
N GLY A 54 -2.72 -23.37 0.01
CA GLY A 54 -1.98 -23.42 -1.26
C GLY A 54 -2.85 -23.10 -2.48
N PRO A 55 -2.22 -22.97 -3.67
CA PRO A 55 -2.86 -22.49 -4.89
C PRO A 55 -3.59 -23.61 -5.67
N THR A 56 -4.33 -24.47 -5.00
CA THR A 56 -5.20 -25.48 -5.63
C THR A 56 -6.51 -25.65 -4.87
N LYS A 57 -7.51 -26.27 -5.49
CA LYS A 57 -8.80 -26.55 -4.84
C LYS A 57 -8.71 -27.64 -3.77
N ASP A 58 -7.69 -28.48 -3.85
CA ASP A 58 -7.48 -29.62 -2.95
C ASP A 58 -6.79 -29.22 -1.64
N GLN A 59 -6.27 -28.00 -1.58
CA GLN A 59 -5.67 -27.46 -0.36
C GLN A 59 -6.74 -27.10 0.66
N ASP A 60 -6.40 -27.27 1.94
CA ASP A 60 -7.29 -26.96 3.05
C ASP A 60 -7.70 -25.51 3.06
N VAL A 61 -8.95 -25.25 3.45
CA VAL A 61 -9.42 -23.90 3.76
C VAL A 61 -8.93 -23.54 5.15
N THR A 62 -8.06 -22.56 5.23
CA THR A 62 -7.48 -22.10 6.50
C THR A 62 -8.40 -21.14 7.25
N TRP A 63 -9.10 -20.26 6.52
CA TRP A 63 -10.17 -19.39 7.05
C TRP A 63 -11.09 -18.91 5.93
N ILE A 64 -12.12 -18.21 6.33
CA ILE A 64 -13.11 -17.61 5.41
C ILE A 64 -13.26 -16.13 5.75
N TYR A 65 -13.11 -15.26 4.77
CA TYR A 65 -13.53 -13.88 4.91
C TYR A 65 -15.04 -13.78 4.76
N THR A 66 -15.68 -13.07 5.69
CA THR A 66 -17.13 -12.92 5.78
C THR A 66 -17.63 -11.51 5.48
N ARG A 67 -16.79 -10.67 4.87
CA ARG A 67 -17.12 -9.28 4.56
C ARG A 67 -16.66 -8.90 3.15
N SER A 68 -17.61 -8.54 2.28
CA SER A 68 -17.27 -8.02 0.96
C SER A 68 -16.59 -6.65 1.04
N GLY A 69 -15.79 -6.34 0.03
CA GLY A 69 -15.09 -5.06 -0.07
C GLY A 69 -13.88 -4.90 0.85
N LEU A 70 -13.52 -5.91 1.67
CA LEU A 70 -12.27 -5.87 2.40
C LEU A 70 -11.09 -5.73 1.43
N PRO A 71 -10.18 -4.77 1.66
CA PRO A 71 -8.95 -4.71 0.88
C PRO A 71 -8.05 -5.89 1.23
N VAL A 72 -7.35 -6.41 0.25
CA VAL A 72 -6.28 -7.39 0.41
C VAL A 72 -5.16 -7.04 -0.56
N GLU A 73 -3.92 -7.30 -0.15
CA GLU A 73 -2.75 -7.11 -1.00
C GLU A 73 -2.38 -8.43 -1.68
N ILE A 74 -2.34 -8.45 -3.01
CA ILE A 74 -1.81 -9.58 -3.77
C ILE A 74 -0.29 -9.55 -3.67
N THR A 75 0.31 -10.58 -3.07
CA THR A 75 1.75 -10.70 -2.87
C THR A 75 2.41 -11.67 -3.85
N ALA A 76 1.64 -12.60 -4.44
CA ALA A 76 2.09 -13.53 -5.48
C ALA A 76 0.92 -14.01 -6.34
N GLU A 77 1.24 -14.55 -7.51
CA GLU A 77 0.28 -15.16 -8.42
C GLU A 77 0.76 -16.55 -8.84
N PHE A 78 -0.18 -17.48 -8.94
CA PHE A 78 0.03 -18.79 -9.51
C PHE A 78 -1.22 -19.21 -10.27
N GLU A 79 -1.15 -19.33 -11.60
CA GLU A 79 -2.29 -19.61 -12.47
C GLU A 79 -3.52 -18.72 -12.14
N ASN A 80 -4.62 -19.35 -11.71
CA ASN A 80 -5.85 -18.67 -11.32
C ASN A 80 -5.90 -18.27 -9.84
N TRP A 81 -4.81 -18.46 -9.10
CA TRP A 81 -4.74 -18.18 -7.68
C TRP A 81 -3.91 -16.95 -7.38
N ARG A 82 -4.28 -16.27 -6.32
CA ARG A 82 -3.60 -15.07 -5.81
C ARG A 82 -3.27 -15.31 -4.34
N ARG A 83 -1.98 -15.19 -4.00
CA ARG A 83 -1.60 -15.11 -2.59
C ARG A 83 -1.97 -13.72 -2.11
N VAL A 84 -2.80 -13.66 -1.09
CA VAL A 84 -3.27 -12.41 -0.53
C VAL A 84 -2.76 -12.24 0.90
N ARG A 85 -2.54 -11.00 1.30
CA ARG A 85 -2.25 -10.59 2.68
C ARG A 85 -3.32 -9.60 3.12
N ASP A 86 -3.82 -9.74 4.33
CA ASP A 86 -4.78 -8.80 4.90
C ASP A 86 -4.12 -7.75 5.80
N SER A 87 -4.93 -6.88 6.41
CA SER A 87 -4.46 -5.79 7.28
C SER A 87 -3.87 -6.27 8.61
N GLU A 88 -4.09 -7.51 9.00
CA GLU A 88 -3.54 -8.14 10.20
C GLU A 88 -2.27 -8.93 9.90
N GLY A 89 -1.90 -9.02 8.60
CA GLY A 89 -0.71 -9.73 8.12
C GLY A 89 -0.94 -11.21 7.83
N ALA A 90 -2.17 -11.71 7.94
CA ALA A 90 -2.48 -13.10 7.59
C ALA A 90 -2.40 -13.30 6.07
N GLU A 91 -1.79 -14.42 5.64
CA GLU A 91 -1.57 -14.72 4.22
C GLU A 91 -2.14 -16.07 3.82
N GLY A 92 -2.71 -16.14 2.62
CA GLY A 92 -3.20 -17.38 2.03
C GLY A 92 -3.63 -17.21 0.59
N TRP A 93 -4.16 -18.26 -0.02
CA TRP A 93 -4.48 -18.29 -1.43
C TRP A 93 -5.99 -18.16 -1.69
N VAL A 94 -6.33 -17.24 -2.58
CA VAL A 94 -7.70 -16.94 -3.00
C VAL A 94 -7.81 -17.12 -4.51
N TYR A 95 -8.92 -17.67 -4.98
CA TYR A 95 -9.20 -17.81 -6.40
C TYR A 95 -9.50 -16.43 -7.01
N HIS A 96 -8.89 -16.09 -8.14
CA HIS A 96 -8.90 -14.74 -8.71
C HIS A 96 -10.29 -14.15 -8.95
N SER A 97 -11.30 -14.99 -9.30
CA SER A 97 -12.65 -14.49 -9.58
C SER A 97 -13.38 -13.95 -8.36
N LEU A 98 -12.89 -14.25 -7.14
CA LEU A 98 -13.40 -13.74 -5.87
C LEU A 98 -12.81 -12.37 -5.51
N LEU A 99 -11.91 -11.85 -6.35
CA LEU A 99 -11.26 -10.56 -6.19
C LEU A 99 -11.80 -9.53 -7.19
N SER A 100 -11.76 -8.27 -6.81
CA SER A 100 -12.21 -7.14 -7.61
C SER A 100 -11.14 -6.05 -7.64
N GLY A 101 -10.92 -5.43 -8.80
CA GLY A 101 -10.04 -4.28 -8.96
C GLY A 101 -10.55 -2.99 -8.29
N ARG A 102 -11.76 -3.01 -7.68
CA ARG A 102 -12.27 -1.85 -6.95
C ARG A 102 -11.34 -1.52 -5.79
N ARG A 103 -10.96 -0.25 -5.68
CA ARG A 103 -10.07 0.21 -4.63
C ARG A 103 -10.87 0.52 -3.36
N THR A 104 -10.54 -0.21 -2.32
CA THR A 104 -11.06 0.01 -0.97
C THR A 104 -9.89 0.10 0.01
N ALA A 105 -10.16 0.68 1.18
CA ALA A 105 -9.21 0.75 2.27
C ALA A 105 -9.89 0.54 3.61
N VAL A 106 -9.14 0.05 4.58
CA VAL A 106 -9.54 -0.03 5.99
C VAL A 106 -8.91 1.14 6.73
N VAL A 107 -9.71 1.83 7.53
CA VAL A 107 -9.20 2.85 8.46
C VAL A 107 -8.38 2.18 9.55
N THR A 108 -7.13 2.60 9.71
CA THR A 108 -6.21 2.09 10.73
C THR A 108 -5.93 3.16 11.78
N MET A 109 -5.76 2.74 13.03
CA MET A 109 -5.50 3.63 14.16
C MET A 109 -4.39 3.06 15.03
N LYS A 110 -3.59 3.95 15.65
CA LYS A 110 -2.57 3.52 16.61
C LYS A 110 -3.17 2.95 17.89
N LYS A 111 -4.33 3.49 18.31
CA LYS A 111 -5.10 3.01 19.45
C LYS A 111 -6.50 2.64 18.99
N LYS A 112 -7.03 1.53 19.49
CA LYS A 112 -8.30 0.94 19.05
C LYS A 112 -9.52 1.86 19.27
N ASP A 113 -9.49 2.66 20.32
CA ASP A 113 -10.61 3.54 20.71
C ASP A 113 -10.51 4.96 20.13
N ASP A 114 -9.45 5.26 19.37
CA ASP A 114 -9.32 6.55 18.69
C ASP A 114 -10.27 6.61 17.50
N LEU A 115 -10.67 7.84 17.16
CA LEU A 115 -11.47 8.12 15.96
C LEU A 115 -10.62 8.88 14.94
N ALA A 116 -10.61 8.41 13.69
CA ALA A 116 -9.97 9.10 12.58
C ALA A 116 -10.89 10.20 12.05
N PRO A 117 -10.53 11.48 12.12
CA PRO A 117 -11.28 12.52 11.45
C PRO A 117 -11.13 12.37 9.94
N ILE A 118 -12.23 12.59 9.21
CA ILE A 118 -12.23 12.87 7.79
C ILE A 118 -12.69 14.31 7.58
N TYR A 119 -12.17 14.96 6.57
CA TYR A 119 -12.25 16.40 6.36
C TYR A 119 -12.97 16.73 5.05
N ASP A 120 -13.54 17.93 4.95
CA ASP A 120 -14.18 18.42 3.72
C ASP A 120 -13.17 18.63 2.57
N ARG A 121 -11.93 18.93 2.91
CA ARG A 121 -10.81 19.13 1.97
C ARG A 121 -9.59 18.33 2.41
N ALA A 122 -8.62 18.16 1.51
CA ALA A 122 -7.32 17.52 1.77
C ALA A 122 -6.42 18.43 2.63
N ASP A 123 -6.91 18.81 3.82
CA ASP A 123 -6.28 19.75 4.73
C ASP A 123 -6.84 19.55 6.14
N ALA A 124 -5.96 19.31 7.12
CA ALA A 124 -6.33 19.09 8.52
C ALA A 124 -6.90 20.36 9.22
N SER A 125 -6.73 21.53 8.63
CA SER A 125 -7.33 22.78 9.11
C SER A 125 -8.78 22.99 8.62
N SER A 126 -9.25 22.17 7.68
CA SER A 126 -10.61 22.26 7.17
C SER A 126 -11.64 21.63 8.13
N SER A 127 -12.91 21.85 7.89
CA SER A 127 -14.00 21.30 8.72
C SER A 127 -13.94 19.76 8.74
N VAL A 128 -14.22 19.19 9.91
CA VAL A 128 -14.35 17.74 10.07
C VAL A 128 -15.73 17.31 9.56
N ALA A 129 -15.75 16.52 8.47
CA ALA A 129 -16.98 16.00 7.88
C ALA A 129 -17.56 14.83 8.70
N ALA A 130 -16.70 13.95 9.19
CA ALA A 130 -17.08 12.84 10.07
C ALA A 130 -15.84 12.31 10.86
N LYS A 131 -16.10 11.41 11.82
CA LYS A 131 -15.08 10.67 12.56
C LYS A 131 -15.33 9.18 12.40
N LEU A 132 -14.32 8.43 11.98
CA LEU A 132 -14.42 7.01 11.67
C LEU A 132 -13.68 6.18 12.71
N GLN A 133 -14.22 5.02 13.05
CA GLN A 133 -13.56 4.03 13.90
C GLN A 133 -12.52 3.23 13.09
N ALA A 134 -11.55 2.64 13.77
CA ALA A 134 -10.67 1.64 13.19
C ALA A 134 -11.50 0.45 12.63
N GLY A 135 -11.05 -0.14 11.51
CA GLY A 135 -11.74 -1.25 10.85
C GLY A 135 -12.89 -0.83 9.92
N VAL A 136 -13.22 0.46 9.85
CA VAL A 136 -14.19 0.96 8.84
C VAL A 136 -13.61 0.76 7.45
N VAL A 137 -14.36 0.07 6.58
CA VAL A 137 -14.03 -0.12 5.17
C VAL A 137 -14.67 1.00 4.35
N ALA A 138 -13.86 1.65 3.53
CA ALA A 138 -14.29 2.72 2.64
C ALA A 138 -13.84 2.47 1.20
N THR A 139 -14.60 2.98 0.24
CA THR A 139 -14.16 3.06 -1.16
C THR A 139 -13.17 4.21 -1.30
N VAL A 140 -12.01 3.95 -1.88
CA VAL A 140 -11.03 4.98 -2.24
C VAL A 140 -11.44 5.59 -3.56
N LYS A 141 -11.74 6.88 -3.55
CA LYS A 141 -12.14 7.66 -4.74
C LYS A 141 -10.93 8.27 -5.44
N ARG A 142 -10.00 8.80 -4.65
CA ARG A 142 -8.82 9.47 -5.15
C ARG A 142 -7.77 9.57 -4.04
N CYS A 143 -6.47 9.43 -4.40
CA CYS A 143 -5.37 9.73 -3.50
C CYS A 143 -4.36 10.63 -4.21
N ASN A 144 -3.89 11.67 -3.54
CA ASN A 144 -2.83 12.57 -4.00
C ASN A 144 -2.22 13.30 -2.80
N ASP A 145 -0.90 13.55 -2.87
CA ASP A 145 -0.16 14.39 -1.91
C ASP A 145 -0.41 14.02 -0.43
N GLY A 146 -0.42 12.72 -0.12
CA GLY A 146 -0.60 12.21 1.24
C GLY A 146 -2.04 12.20 1.77
N TRP A 147 -3.02 12.53 0.92
CA TRP A 147 -4.45 12.53 1.24
C TRP A 147 -5.24 11.63 0.33
N CYS A 148 -6.23 10.94 0.89
CA CYS A 148 -7.21 10.16 0.12
C CYS A 148 -8.62 10.65 0.36
N ARG A 149 -9.41 10.84 -0.72
CA ARG A 149 -10.86 10.96 -0.62
C ARG A 149 -11.46 9.58 -0.53
N ILE A 150 -12.18 9.33 0.54
CA ILE A 150 -12.85 8.06 0.80
C ILE A 150 -14.35 8.28 0.97
N ALA A 151 -15.12 7.26 0.61
CA ALA A 151 -16.56 7.29 0.80
C ALA A 151 -17.07 5.93 1.28
N GLY A 152 -18.16 5.97 2.05
CA GLY A 152 -18.85 4.79 2.55
C GLY A 152 -20.32 5.11 2.86
N ASN A 153 -20.96 4.22 3.61
CA ASN A 153 -22.36 4.45 4.00
C ASN A 153 -22.44 5.61 4.99
N GLY A 154 -23.03 6.72 4.55
CA GLY A 154 -23.24 7.90 5.36
C GLY A 154 -22.05 8.85 5.53
N PHE A 155 -20.94 8.65 4.79
CA PHE A 155 -19.81 9.56 4.82
C PHE A 155 -19.11 9.69 3.47
N ASP A 156 -18.51 10.85 3.20
CA ASP A 156 -17.60 11.17 2.12
C ASP A 156 -16.69 12.28 2.61
N GLY A 157 -15.38 12.14 2.44
CA GLY A 157 -14.41 13.14 2.90
C GLY A 157 -12.96 12.72 2.67
N TRP A 158 -12.05 13.59 3.10
CA TRP A 158 -10.62 13.41 2.96
C TRP A 158 -9.98 12.93 4.25
N ILE A 159 -9.08 11.96 4.14
CA ILE A 159 -8.32 11.40 5.25
C ILE A 159 -6.84 11.36 4.90
N GLU A 160 -5.98 11.49 5.89
CA GLU A 160 -4.54 11.27 5.72
C GLU A 160 -4.28 9.83 5.23
N GLN A 161 -3.52 9.69 4.14
CA GLN A 161 -3.24 8.40 3.50
C GLN A 161 -2.61 7.38 4.45
N GLN A 162 -1.76 7.84 5.37
CA GLN A 162 -1.12 7.00 6.40
C GLN A 162 -2.09 6.35 7.40
N ARG A 163 -3.35 6.77 7.44
CA ARG A 163 -4.42 6.19 8.26
C ARG A 163 -5.21 5.10 7.54
N LEU A 164 -4.77 4.74 6.36
CA LEU A 164 -5.43 3.75 5.52
C LEU A 164 -4.52 2.54 5.27
N TRP A 165 -5.07 1.35 5.38
CA TRP A 165 -4.50 0.14 4.82
C TRP A 165 -5.31 -0.24 3.57
N GLY A 166 -4.65 -0.50 2.46
CA GLY A 166 -5.29 -0.71 1.14
C GLY A 166 -4.83 0.30 0.08
N VAL A 167 -3.92 1.22 0.48
CA VAL A 167 -3.19 2.14 -0.40
C VAL A 167 -1.73 2.18 0.03
N TYR A 168 -0.80 2.30 -0.91
CA TYR A 168 0.63 2.47 -0.59
C TYR A 168 0.92 3.91 -0.19
N ALA A 169 2.03 4.10 0.54
CA ALA A 169 2.52 5.45 0.81
C ALA A 169 2.76 6.18 -0.53
N ASP A 170 2.30 7.43 -0.61
CA ASP A 170 2.44 8.30 -1.80
C ASP A 170 1.80 7.76 -3.09
N GLU A 171 1.02 6.68 -3.01
CA GLU A 171 0.27 6.17 -4.15
C GLU A 171 -0.75 7.19 -4.64
N LYS A 172 -0.76 7.43 -5.95
CA LYS A 172 -1.79 8.23 -6.62
C LYS A 172 -2.89 7.30 -7.13
N VAL A 173 -4.11 7.55 -6.69
CA VAL A 173 -5.33 6.88 -7.17
C VAL A 173 -6.21 7.93 -7.83
N ASN A 174 -6.61 7.69 -9.07
CA ASN A 174 -7.44 8.59 -9.89
C ASN A 174 -8.82 8.00 -10.09
#